data_5c5ccc49fb5e263c8548f2825eee4beb
#
_entry.id   5c5ccc49fb5e263c8548f2825eee4beb
#
_cell.length_a   1.000
_cell.length_b   1.000
_cell.length_c   1.000
_cell.angle_alpha   90.00
_cell.angle_beta   90.00
_cell.angle_gamma   90.00
#
_symmetry.space_group_name_H-M   'P 1'
#
loop_
_entity.id
_entity.type
_entity.pdbx_description
1 polymer ?
#
loop_
_entity_poly.entity_id
_entity_poly.type
_entity_poly.pdbx_seq_one_letter_code
_entity_poly.pdbx_strand_id
1 'polypeptide(L)'
;MNEIDQRDKIGICFLLVIVMGSAIGVYALIYDNSLTIVPMETKELCVTQMEFTTLSDSDIIILHVTNPETKPLTVATVKINGYTQNKITGDSIHGLTFKPGDLGTITIEQNWIAGNNYTVDLFTSDGHLLGSYTDTA
;
A
#
# COMPACT_ATOMS: atom_id res chain seq x y z
N MET A 1 -12.86 21.63 1.37
CA MET A 1 -12.11 20.57 2.03
C MET A 1 -10.67 20.63 1.58
N ASN A 2 -9.76 20.69 2.47
CA ASN A 2 -8.35 20.79 2.11
C ASN A 2 -7.88 19.51 1.45
N GLU A 3 -7.24 19.64 0.31
CA GLU A 3 -6.53 18.53 -0.26
C GLU A 3 -5.45 18.09 0.71
N ILE A 4 -5.45 16.80 1.03
CA ILE A 4 -4.39 16.22 1.83
C ILE A 4 -3.16 16.15 0.95
N ASP A 5 -2.15 16.94 1.29
CA ASP A 5 -0.86 16.94 0.60
C ASP A 5 -0.20 15.55 0.71
N GLN A 6 0.69 15.24 -0.21
CA GLN A 6 1.41 13.96 -0.24
C GLN A 6 2.16 13.68 1.07
N ARG A 7 2.75 14.71 1.66
CA ARG A 7 3.42 14.58 2.96
C ARG A 7 2.45 14.18 4.05
N ASP A 8 1.23 14.70 3.98
CA ASP A 8 0.19 14.38 4.96
C ASP A 8 -0.30 12.93 4.77
N LYS A 9 -0.38 12.44 3.55
CA LYS A 9 -0.71 11.04 3.27
C LYS A 9 0.34 10.08 3.84
N ILE A 10 1.62 10.40 3.66
CA ILE A 10 2.72 9.63 4.26
C ILE A 10 2.65 9.68 5.78
N GLY A 11 2.47 10.86 6.34
CA GLY A 11 2.33 11.07 7.77
C GLY A 11 1.14 10.30 8.36
N ILE A 12 0.00 10.30 7.68
CA ILE A 12 -1.18 9.55 8.09
C ILE A 12 -0.92 8.04 8.06
N CYS A 13 -0.23 7.54 7.04
CA CYS A 13 0.11 6.13 6.96
C CYS A 13 1.03 5.69 8.12
N PHE A 14 2.09 6.45 8.39
CA PHE A 14 2.96 6.18 9.52
C PHE A 14 2.26 6.37 10.87
N LEU A 15 1.45 7.40 10.99
CA LEU A 15 0.69 7.66 12.20
C LEU A 15 -0.31 6.53 12.49
N LEU A 16 -0.99 6.01 11.45
CA LEU A 16 -1.89 4.87 11.60
C LEU A 16 -1.16 3.64 12.11
N VAL A 17 0.02 3.34 11.58
CA VAL A 17 0.83 2.20 12.04
C VAL A 17 1.21 2.37 13.51
N ILE A 18 1.66 3.55 13.90
CA ILE A 18 2.05 3.84 15.29
C ILE A 18 0.84 3.80 16.23
N VAL A 19 -0.25 4.44 15.84
CA VAL A 19 -1.48 4.49 16.65
C VAL A 19 -2.09 3.10 16.80
N MET A 20 -2.06 2.30 15.76
CA MET A 20 -2.59 0.93 15.85
C MET A 20 -1.72 0.05 16.74
N GLY A 21 -0.42 0.18 16.67
CA GLY A 21 0.48 -0.52 17.59
C GLY A 21 0.26 -0.11 19.04
N SER A 22 0.05 1.16 19.29
CA SER A 22 -0.24 1.70 20.63
C SER A 22 -1.65 1.34 21.10
N ALA A 23 -2.63 1.41 20.19
CA ALA A 23 -4.02 1.11 20.50
C ALA A 23 -4.24 -0.35 20.87
N ILE A 24 -3.52 -1.28 20.26
CA ILE A 24 -3.60 -2.70 20.61
C ILE A 24 -3.23 -2.90 22.09
N GLY A 25 -2.18 -2.26 22.56
CA GLY A 25 -1.79 -2.31 23.97
C GLY A 25 -2.84 -1.71 24.89
N VAL A 26 -3.40 -0.56 24.52
CA VAL A 26 -4.44 0.14 25.30
C VAL A 26 -5.76 -0.62 25.27
N TYR A 27 -6.14 -1.14 24.12
CA TYR A 27 -7.36 -1.96 24.00
C TYR A 27 -7.26 -3.24 24.81
N ALA A 28 -6.13 -3.90 24.84
CA ALA A 28 -5.92 -5.06 25.67
C ALA A 28 -6.10 -4.78 27.15
N LEU A 29 -5.80 -3.56 27.61
CA LEU A 29 -5.98 -3.12 28.99
C LEU A 29 -7.42 -2.72 29.30
N ILE A 30 -8.15 -2.14 28.34
CA ILE A 30 -9.50 -1.60 28.56
C ILE A 30 -10.57 -2.66 28.32
N TYR A 31 -10.35 -3.55 27.35
CA TYR A 31 -11.33 -4.51 26.90
C TYR A 31 -10.90 -5.94 27.16
N ASP A 32 -10.38 -6.16 28.32
CA ASP A 32 -9.71 -7.39 28.77
C ASP A 32 -10.44 -8.68 28.44
N ASN A 33 -11.70 -8.66 28.17
CA ASN A 33 -12.46 -9.91 28.00
C ASN A 33 -13.19 -10.04 26.67
N SER A 34 -13.15 -9.05 25.87
CA SER A 34 -13.99 -9.08 24.68
C SER A 34 -13.21 -9.43 23.45
N LEU A 35 -11.93 -9.63 23.64
CA LEU A 35 -11.21 -9.39 22.46
C LEU A 35 -10.50 -10.62 22.05
N THR A 36 -11.18 -11.27 21.30
CA THR A 36 -10.73 -11.27 19.93
C THR A 36 -10.47 -9.86 19.48
N ILE A 37 -9.34 -9.33 19.80
CA ILE A 37 -8.72 -8.40 18.91
C ILE A 37 -8.55 -9.22 17.65
N VAL A 38 -9.48 -9.09 16.75
CA VAL A 38 -9.18 -9.34 15.36
C VAL A 38 -7.94 -8.50 15.13
N PRO A 39 -6.76 -9.11 14.89
CA PRO A 39 -5.64 -8.31 14.48
C PRO A 39 -6.18 -7.56 13.30
N MET A 40 -6.38 -6.28 13.45
CA MET A 40 -6.65 -5.43 12.32
C MET A 40 -5.51 -5.76 11.41
N GLU A 41 -5.83 -6.33 10.27
CA GLU A 41 -4.83 -6.66 9.28
C GLU A 41 -4.04 -5.38 9.06
N THR A 42 -2.93 -5.31 9.77
CA THR A 42 -2.01 -4.21 9.65
C THR A 42 -1.57 -4.27 8.22
N LYS A 43 -1.94 -3.26 7.46
CA LYS A 43 -1.45 -3.11 6.10
C LYS A 43 0.06 -3.12 6.19
N GLU A 44 0.64 -4.24 5.87
CA GLU A 44 2.06 -4.46 6.06
C GLU A 44 2.88 -3.55 5.17
N LEU A 45 2.42 -3.30 3.92
CA LEU A 45 2.98 -2.29 3.03
C LEU A 45 2.06 -1.07 2.98
N CYS A 46 2.67 0.10 3.08
CA CYS A 46 1.97 1.36 2.96
C CYS A 46 2.15 1.94 1.56
N VAL A 47 1.05 2.04 0.81
CA VAL A 47 1.02 2.81 -0.44
C VAL A 47 0.73 4.26 -0.07
N THR A 48 1.67 5.13 -0.34
CA THR A 48 1.59 6.54 0.05
C THR A 48 1.04 7.43 -1.05
N GLN A 49 1.18 7.00 -2.29
CA GLN A 49 0.75 7.77 -3.46
C GLN A 49 0.53 6.86 -4.65
N MET A 50 -0.42 7.22 -5.48
CA MET A 50 -0.62 6.65 -6.81
C MET A 50 -0.50 7.76 -7.84
N GLU A 51 0.35 7.57 -8.84
CA GLU A 51 0.52 8.50 -9.94
C GLU A 51 0.01 7.88 -11.23
N PHE A 52 -0.70 8.67 -12.00
CA PHE A 52 -1.20 8.31 -13.33
C PHE A 52 -0.45 9.12 -14.37
N THR A 53 0.26 8.45 -15.25
CA THR A 53 1.06 9.12 -16.28
C THR A 53 1.12 8.30 -17.56
N THR A 54 1.60 8.92 -18.63
CA THR A 54 1.84 8.25 -19.91
C THR A 54 3.32 8.34 -20.23
N LEU A 55 3.93 7.21 -20.53
CA LEU A 55 5.34 7.12 -20.85
C LEU A 55 5.50 6.32 -22.15
N SER A 56 6.18 6.91 -23.15
CA SER A 56 6.41 6.26 -24.44
C SER A 56 5.14 5.68 -25.08
N ASP A 57 4.05 6.47 -25.05
CA ASP A 57 2.72 6.11 -25.57
C ASP A 57 2.01 4.96 -24.81
N SER A 58 2.53 4.58 -23.66
CA SER A 58 1.87 3.62 -22.76
C SER A 58 1.38 4.32 -21.50
N ASP A 59 0.15 4.04 -21.12
CA ASP A 59 -0.39 4.48 -19.85
C ASP A 59 0.18 3.64 -18.72
N ILE A 60 0.64 4.31 -17.69
CA ILE A 60 1.24 3.65 -16.53
C ILE A 60 0.67 4.22 -15.23
N ILE A 61 0.61 3.36 -14.24
CA ILE A 61 0.29 3.71 -12.86
C ILE A 61 1.53 3.45 -12.02
N ILE A 62 1.98 4.45 -11.28
CA ILE A 62 3.14 4.35 -10.39
C ILE A 62 2.65 4.40 -8.95
N LEU A 63 2.97 3.37 -8.19
CA LEU A 63 2.69 3.31 -6.76
C LEU A 63 3.95 3.66 -5.99
N HIS A 64 3.84 4.60 -5.09
CA HIS A 64 4.89 4.90 -4.12
C HIS A 64 4.60 4.09 -2.86
N VAL A 65 5.52 3.23 -2.47
CA VAL A 65 5.34 2.31 -1.34
C VAL A 65 6.45 2.47 -0.32
N THR A 66 6.11 2.21 0.92
CA THR A 66 7.08 2.13 2.01
C THR A 66 6.78 0.91 2.87
N ASN A 67 7.84 0.29 3.38
CA ASN A 67 7.72 -0.82 4.32
C ASN A 67 7.95 -0.31 5.75
N PRO A 68 6.89 -0.10 6.54
CA PRO A 68 7.02 0.32 7.93
C PRO A 68 7.29 -0.85 8.88
N GLU A 69 7.27 -2.07 8.38
CA GLU A 69 7.46 -3.28 9.19
C GLU A 69 8.94 -3.53 9.53
N THR A 70 9.16 -4.47 10.42
CA THR A 70 10.51 -4.87 10.85
C THR A 70 11.07 -6.04 10.05
N LYS A 71 10.34 -6.53 9.07
CA LYS A 71 10.71 -7.65 8.19
C LYS A 71 10.60 -7.25 6.73
N PRO A 72 11.36 -7.87 5.83
CA PRO A 72 11.19 -7.66 4.40
C PRO A 72 9.82 -8.14 3.92
N LEU A 73 9.22 -7.42 2.98
CA LEU A 73 7.94 -7.76 2.36
C LEU A 73 8.12 -7.86 0.85
N THR A 74 7.62 -8.93 0.26
CA THR A 74 7.69 -9.15 -1.19
C THR A 74 6.29 -9.13 -1.78
N VAL A 75 6.10 -8.28 -2.78
CA VAL A 75 4.88 -8.22 -3.58
C VAL A 75 4.97 -9.26 -4.68
N ALA A 76 4.06 -10.22 -4.70
CA ALA A 76 4.00 -11.25 -5.73
C ALA A 76 2.90 -11.00 -6.74
N THR A 77 1.79 -10.42 -6.31
CA THR A 77 0.63 -10.13 -7.15
C THR A 77 0.12 -8.73 -6.90
N VAL A 78 -0.18 -8.02 -7.97
CA VAL A 78 -0.84 -6.71 -7.95
C VAL A 78 -2.16 -6.85 -8.68
N LYS A 79 -3.23 -6.37 -8.05
CA LYS A 79 -4.55 -6.27 -8.69
C LYS A 79 -4.97 -4.81 -8.76
N ILE A 80 -5.56 -4.43 -9.88
CA ILE A 80 -6.21 -3.12 -10.03
C ILE A 80 -7.68 -3.36 -10.30
N ASN A 81 -8.54 -2.80 -9.47
CA ASN A 81 -9.99 -3.00 -9.52
C ASN A 81 -10.38 -4.50 -9.57
N GLY A 82 -9.61 -5.34 -8.85
CA GLY A 82 -9.81 -6.78 -8.80
C GLY A 82 -9.17 -7.59 -9.93
N TYR A 83 -8.56 -6.94 -10.90
CA TYR A 83 -7.91 -7.61 -12.04
C TYR A 83 -6.42 -7.72 -11.85
N THR A 84 -5.89 -8.93 -11.96
CA THR A 84 -4.45 -9.21 -11.83
C THR A 84 -3.67 -8.54 -12.95
N GLN A 85 -2.59 -7.87 -12.60
CA GLN A 85 -1.69 -7.19 -13.51
C GLN A 85 -0.50 -8.08 -13.84
N ASN A 86 -0.13 -8.13 -15.12
CA ASN A 86 0.98 -8.97 -15.60
C ASN A 86 2.24 -8.16 -15.94
N LYS A 87 2.09 -6.87 -16.18
CA LYS A 87 3.21 -5.99 -16.53
C LYS A 87 3.53 -5.08 -15.35
N ILE A 88 4.33 -5.61 -14.43
CA ILE A 88 4.69 -4.95 -13.19
C ILE A 88 6.21 -4.89 -13.11
N THR A 89 6.72 -3.73 -12.75
CA THR A 89 8.15 -3.51 -12.50
C THR A 89 8.34 -2.84 -11.15
N GLY A 90 9.22 -3.36 -10.34
CA GLY A 90 9.59 -2.73 -9.08
C GLY A 90 10.87 -1.93 -9.22
N ASP A 91 10.90 -0.77 -8.59
CA ASP A 91 12.09 0.06 -8.46
C ASP A 91 12.55 0.08 -7.01
N SER A 92 13.04 -1.05 -6.58
CA SER A 92 13.85 -1.19 -5.39
C SER A 92 15.12 -1.96 -5.77
N ILE A 93 16.14 -1.93 -4.94
CA ILE A 93 17.39 -2.69 -5.17
C ILE A 93 17.11 -4.19 -5.31
N HIS A 94 15.97 -4.64 -4.81
CA HIS A 94 15.56 -6.03 -4.80
C HIS A 94 14.26 -6.28 -5.60
N GLY A 95 13.97 -5.46 -6.59
CA GLY A 95 12.76 -5.57 -7.41
C GLY A 95 11.49 -5.26 -6.61
N LEU A 96 10.65 -6.24 -6.38
CA LEU A 96 9.40 -6.09 -5.63
C LEU A 96 9.53 -6.47 -4.14
N THR A 97 10.74 -6.61 -3.64
CA THR A 97 11.02 -6.85 -2.21
C THR A 97 11.43 -5.55 -1.55
N PHE A 98 10.71 -5.17 -0.51
CA PHE A 98 10.95 -3.95 0.27
C PHE A 98 11.44 -4.34 1.65
N LYS A 99 12.67 -3.92 1.98
CA LYS A 99 13.25 -4.10 3.32
C LYS A 99 12.64 -3.11 4.31
N PRO A 100 12.77 -3.35 5.62
CA PRO A 100 12.31 -2.40 6.64
C PRO A 100 12.81 -0.99 6.38
N GLY A 101 11.89 -0.03 6.32
CA GLY A 101 12.19 1.37 6.07
C GLY A 101 12.43 1.74 4.60
N ASP A 102 12.42 0.79 3.68
CA ASP A 102 12.61 1.07 2.26
C ASP A 102 11.44 1.90 1.70
N LEU A 103 11.84 2.84 0.85
CA LEU A 103 10.95 3.56 -0.04
C LEU A 103 11.20 3.04 -1.45
N GLY A 104 10.15 2.79 -2.20
CA GLY A 104 10.29 2.34 -3.57
C GLY A 104 9.04 2.61 -4.39
N THR A 105 9.11 2.26 -5.66
CA THR A 105 7.98 2.38 -6.57
C THR A 105 7.64 1.05 -7.21
N ILE A 106 6.37 0.87 -7.51
CA ILE A 106 5.87 -0.22 -8.36
C ILE A 106 5.23 0.43 -9.57
N THR A 107 5.75 0.14 -10.74
CA THR A 107 5.22 0.64 -12.00
C THR A 107 4.37 -0.44 -12.65
N ILE A 108 3.16 -0.07 -13.04
CA ILE A 108 2.19 -0.98 -13.65
C ILE A 108 1.80 -0.40 -15.01
N GLU A 109 1.97 -1.17 -16.07
CA GLU A 109 1.46 -0.79 -17.39
C GLU A 109 -0.02 -1.13 -17.45
N GLN A 110 -0.85 -0.12 -17.35
CA GLN A 110 -2.31 -0.23 -17.28
C GLN A 110 -2.95 1.02 -17.85
N ASN A 111 -3.86 0.86 -18.77
CA ASN A 111 -4.64 1.97 -19.29
C ASN A 111 -5.50 2.57 -18.17
N TRP A 112 -5.55 3.88 -18.14
CA TRP A 112 -6.36 4.60 -17.17
C TRP A 112 -7.13 5.75 -17.84
N ILE A 113 -8.22 6.15 -17.21
CA ILE A 113 -9.09 7.23 -17.69
C ILE A 113 -9.20 8.28 -16.60
N ALA A 114 -8.93 9.54 -16.96
CA ALA A 114 -9.06 10.65 -16.03
C ALA A 114 -10.46 10.72 -15.41
N GLY A 115 -10.50 10.91 -14.10
CA GLY A 115 -11.73 10.96 -13.33
C GLY A 115 -12.23 9.61 -12.81
N ASN A 116 -11.65 8.50 -13.26
CA ASN A 116 -12.01 7.17 -12.75
C ASN A 116 -11.23 6.83 -11.48
N ASN A 117 -11.87 6.07 -10.61
CA ASN A 117 -11.24 5.55 -9.40
C ASN A 117 -10.55 4.22 -9.68
N TYR A 118 -9.37 4.08 -9.11
CA TYR A 118 -8.57 2.85 -9.20
C TYR A 118 -8.18 2.39 -7.81
N THR A 119 -8.52 1.13 -7.50
CA THR A 119 -8.12 0.48 -6.27
C THR A 119 -7.03 -0.53 -6.57
N VAL A 120 -5.89 -0.38 -5.92
CA VAL A 120 -4.76 -1.29 -6.05
C VAL A 120 -4.65 -2.14 -4.80
N ASP A 121 -4.56 -3.44 -5.00
CA ASP A 121 -4.33 -4.41 -3.94
C ASP A 121 -3.02 -5.15 -4.20
N LEU A 122 -2.18 -5.23 -3.17
CA LEU A 122 -0.88 -5.87 -3.20
C LEU A 122 -0.92 -7.15 -2.37
N PHE A 123 -0.46 -8.26 -2.94
CA PHE A 123 -0.50 -9.58 -2.31
C PHE A 123 0.86 -10.25 -2.28
N THR A 124 1.08 -11.09 -1.27
CA THR A 124 2.18 -12.05 -1.21
C THR A 124 1.92 -13.23 -2.15
N SER A 125 2.93 -14.11 -2.31
CA SER A 125 2.80 -15.31 -3.13
C SER A 125 1.78 -16.32 -2.61
N ASP A 126 1.48 -16.31 -1.33
CA ASP A 126 0.46 -17.16 -0.70
C ASP A 126 -0.92 -16.51 -0.66
N GLY A 127 -1.08 -15.34 -1.26
CA GLY A 127 -2.36 -14.64 -1.37
C GLY A 127 -2.71 -13.74 -0.19
N HIS A 128 -1.77 -13.49 0.71
CA HIS A 128 -1.98 -12.56 1.82
C HIS A 128 -1.95 -11.11 1.33
N LEU A 129 -2.93 -10.31 1.74
CA LEU A 129 -3.04 -8.90 1.39
C LEU A 129 -2.01 -8.07 2.16
N LEU A 130 -1.05 -7.48 1.44
CA LEU A 130 -0.03 -6.60 2.00
C LEU A 130 -0.49 -5.16 2.15
N GLY A 131 -1.31 -4.68 1.24
CA GLY A 131 -1.81 -3.32 1.27
C GLY A 131 -2.84 -3.06 0.19
N SER A 132 -3.63 -2.02 0.39
CA SER A 132 -4.65 -1.57 -0.54
C SER A 132 -4.70 -0.05 -0.55
N TYR A 133 -4.89 0.54 -1.71
CA TYR A 133 -4.96 1.98 -1.87
C TYR A 133 -5.89 2.34 -3.02
N THR A 134 -6.69 3.38 -2.83
CA THR A 134 -7.60 3.89 -3.87
C THR A 134 -7.29 5.35 -4.15
N ASP A 135 -7.22 5.70 -5.42
CA ASP A 135 -7.07 7.07 -5.86
C ASP A 135 -7.84 7.29 -7.17
N THR A 136 -7.99 8.54 -7.55
CA THR A 136 -8.65 8.98 -8.78
C THR A 136 -7.62 9.46 -9.78
N ALA A 137 -7.73 8.99 -11.02
CA ALA A 137 -6.85 9.40 -12.10
C ALA A 137 -7.10 10.84 -12.56
#